data_cca46a2c0b5780222005e3438a655cdd
#
_entry.id   cca46a2c0b5780222005e3438a655cdd
#
_cell.length_a   1.000
_cell.length_b   1.000
_cell.length_c   1.000
_cell.angle_alpha   90.00
_cell.angle_beta   90.00
_cell.angle_gamma   90.00
#
_symmetry.space_group_name_H-M   'P 1'
#
loop_
_entity.id
_entity.type
_entity.pdbx_description
1 polymer ?
#
loop_
_entity_poly.entity_id
_entity_poly.type
_entity_poly.pdbx_seq_one_letter_code
_entity_poly.pdbx_strand_id
1 'polypeptide(L)'
;MEYLGHTPQLMVTTVSYKNHKQCRKDPSEWVIAYNTHEPIISQELWDKAKERQKSVAYGKRTKTGIVHTLSGFLYCADCGCKMRLFGGIVKDKPRYTFNCGDHMRFGKAVCFSHCIRENVIENIVLDDIRTMASRIVLDEEAIKSEYLEHNAELANKAVKTAKKELAAKQRRIDELSLLIQAAYEDKVIGKVPEKICIGLIEKYSAEQDALTSEIERIKKEITETETTKQSADDFIRELKKCYHAPELTREMCYALIDRIIVGAAPKKKGADRRIDIVYKINISSVLRYKFRK
;
A
#
# COMPACT_ATOMS: atom_id res chain seq x y z
N MET A 1 -10.82 -13.46 -11.08
CA MET A 1 -11.26 -12.96 -12.38
C MET A 1 -12.73 -13.27 -12.67
N GLU A 2 -13.24 -14.41 -12.24
CA GLU A 2 -14.67 -14.78 -12.39
C GLU A 2 -15.62 -13.73 -11.81
N TYR A 3 -15.32 -13.16 -10.63
CA TYR A 3 -16.12 -12.07 -10.04
C TYR A 3 -16.13 -10.76 -10.86
N LEU A 4 -15.21 -10.62 -11.81
CA LEU A 4 -15.11 -9.46 -12.73
C LEU A 4 -15.78 -9.71 -14.09
N GLY A 5 -16.50 -10.83 -14.23
CA GLY A 5 -17.14 -11.19 -15.49
C GLY A 5 -16.25 -11.91 -16.50
N HIS A 6 -15.10 -12.43 -16.07
CA HIS A 6 -14.13 -13.11 -16.93
C HIS A 6 -14.03 -14.58 -16.56
N THR A 7 -13.99 -15.47 -17.55
CA THR A 7 -13.86 -16.91 -17.33
C THR A 7 -12.44 -17.38 -17.69
N PRO A 8 -11.59 -17.68 -16.69
CA PRO A 8 -10.27 -18.26 -16.92
C PRO A 8 -10.39 -19.76 -17.20
N GLN A 9 -9.70 -20.23 -18.23
CA GLN A 9 -9.64 -21.62 -18.64
C GLN A 9 -8.20 -22.12 -18.66
N LEU A 10 -8.01 -23.43 -18.73
CA LEU A 10 -6.71 -24.10 -18.79
C LEU A 10 -5.76 -23.75 -17.63
N MET A 11 -6.30 -23.43 -16.44
CA MET A 11 -5.53 -23.07 -15.25
C MET A 11 -4.71 -24.23 -14.66
N VAL A 12 -5.07 -25.47 -14.96
CA VAL A 12 -4.44 -26.67 -14.45
C VAL A 12 -4.10 -27.63 -15.58
N THR A 13 -3.03 -28.40 -15.41
CA THR A 13 -2.62 -29.50 -16.29
C THR A 13 -2.23 -30.71 -15.45
N THR A 14 -2.11 -31.86 -16.05
CA THR A 14 -1.57 -33.06 -15.38
C THR A 14 -0.06 -33.12 -15.59
N VAL A 15 0.67 -33.68 -14.61
CA VAL A 15 2.14 -33.84 -14.70
C VAL A 15 2.55 -34.66 -15.92
N SER A 16 1.81 -35.73 -16.22
CA SER A 16 2.02 -36.58 -17.42
C SER A 16 0.80 -37.46 -17.66
N TYR A 17 0.78 -38.14 -18.80
CA TYR A 17 -0.23 -39.14 -19.14
C TYR A 17 -0.34 -40.27 -18.10
N LYS A 18 0.78 -40.68 -17.47
CA LYS A 18 0.81 -41.72 -16.44
C LYS A 18 0.60 -41.19 -15.03
N ASN A 19 0.86 -39.88 -14.80
CA ASN A 19 0.71 -39.27 -13.51
C ASN A 19 -0.35 -38.17 -13.58
N HIS A 20 -1.56 -38.49 -13.18
CA HIS A 20 -2.73 -37.60 -13.19
C HIS A 20 -2.73 -36.53 -12.10
N LYS A 21 -1.62 -36.38 -11.35
CA LYS A 21 -1.49 -35.31 -10.36
C LYS A 21 -1.61 -33.96 -11.06
N GLN A 22 -2.60 -33.17 -10.65
CA GLN A 22 -2.83 -31.84 -11.20
C GLN A 22 -1.74 -30.86 -10.75
N CYS A 23 -1.20 -30.10 -11.70
CA CYS A 23 -0.31 -28.98 -11.49
C CYS A 23 -0.98 -27.71 -11.98
N ARG A 24 -0.86 -26.63 -11.20
CA ARG A 24 -1.35 -25.32 -11.60
C ARG A 24 -0.37 -24.73 -12.59
N LYS A 25 -0.87 -24.23 -13.73
CA LYS A 25 -0.09 -23.50 -14.72
C LYS A 25 0.20 -22.09 -14.26
N ASP A 26 1.24 -21.49 -14.83
CA ASP A 26 1.51 -20.07 -14.63
C ASP A 26 0.33 -19.23 -15.15
N PRO A 27 -0.04 -18.12 -14.47
CA PRO A 27 -1.10 -17.23 -14.93
C PRO A 27 -0.95 -16.69 -16.34
N SER A 28 0.27 -16.60 -16.87
CA SER A 28 0.55 -16.20 -18.25
C SER A 28 0.11 -17.22 -19.31
N GLU A 29 -0.04 -18.49 -18.91
CA GLU A 29 -0.50 -19.57 -19.79
C GLU A 29 -2.02 -19.79 -19.75
N TRP A 30 -2.74 -19.03 -18.94
CA TRP A 30 -4.19 -19.15 -18.83
C TRP A 30 -4.87 -18.53 -20.04
N VAL A 31 -5.88 -19.20 -20.56
CA VAL A 31 -6.77 -18.62 -21.56
C VAL A 31 -7.91 -17.91 -20.83
N ILE A 32 -8.02 -16.60 -21.01
CA ILE A 32 -9.05 -15.79 -20.35
C ILE A 32 -10.06 -15.32 -21.38
N ALA A 33 -11.29 -15.78 -21.24
CA ALA A 33 -12.42 -15.24 -21.99
C ALA A 33 -12.96 -14.02 -21.23
N TYR A 34 -12.86 -12.83 -21.81
CA TYR A 34 -13.28 -11.57 -21.18
C TYR A 34 -14.76 -11.33 -21.39
N ASN A 35 -15.42 -10.70 -20.38
CA ASN A 35 -16.82 -10.26 -20.43
C ASN A 35 -17.80 -11.38 -20.80
N THR A 36 -17.61 -12.56 -20.23
CA THR A 36 -18.48 -13.73 -20.46
C THR A 36 -19.78 -13.67 -19.66
N HIS A 37 -19.83 -12.87 -18.60
CA HIS A 37 -20.98 -12.67 -17.75
C HIS A 37 -20.90 -11.29 -17.05
N GLU A 38 -21.99 -10.84 -16.45
CA GLU A 38 -22.07 -9.59 -15.73
C GLU A 38 -21.18 -9.63 -14.49
N PRO A 39 -20.34 -8.59 -14.25
CA PRO A 39 -19.45 -8.56 -13.11
C PRO A 39 -20.23 -8.45 -11.78
N ILE A 40 -19.88 -9.28 -10.81
CA ILE A 40 -20.48 -9.28 -9.46
C ILE A 40 -19.93 -8.14 -8.61
N ILE A 41 -18.64 -7.79 -8.84
CA ILE A 41 -17.94 -6.71 -8.11
C ILE A 41 -17.24 -5.78 -9.09
N SER A 42 -17.04 -4.52 -8.69
CA SER A 42 -16.28 -3.57 -9.49
C SER A 42 -14.78 -3.90 -9.49
N GLN A 43 -14.06 -3.45 -10.54
CA GLN A 43 -12.61 -3.58 -10.64
C GLN A 43 -11.90 -2.96 -9.43
N GLU A 44 -12.34 -1.79 -8.96
CA GLU A 44 -11.76 -1.12 -7.79
C GLU A 44 -11.84 -1.96 -6.51
N LEU A 45 -12.99 -2.61 -6.29
CA LEU A 45 -13.18 -3.47 -5.12
C LEU A 45 -12.30 -4.73 -5.21
N TRP A 46 -12.15 -5.29 -6.41
CA TRP A 46 -11.25 -6.40 -6.68
C TRP A 46 -9.80 -6.04 -6.39
N ASP A 47 -9.33 -4.88 -6.85
CA ASP A 47 -7.96 -4.44 -6.66
C ASP A 47 -7.64 -4.15 -5.18
N LYS A 48 -8.55 -3.50 -4.46
CA LYS A 48 -8.48 -3.33 -3.00
C LYS A 48 -8.42 -4.67 -2.27
N ALA A 49 -9.24 -5.65 -2.69
CA ALA A 49 -9.22 -6.99 -2.11
C ALA A 49 -7.90 -7.73 -2.38
N LYS A 50 -7.34 -7.60 -3.57
CA LYS A 50 -6.04 -8.18 -3.96
C LYS A 50 -4.88 -7.57 -3.19
N GLU A 51 -4.87 -6.26 -3.01
CA GLU A 51 -3.87 -5.56 -2.22
C GLU A 51 -3.93 -6.01 -0.75
N ARG A 52 -5.13 -6.07 -0.19
CA ARG A 52 -5.35 -6.58 1.17
C ARG A 52 -4.92 -8.05 1.31
N GLN A 53 -5.15 -8.87 0.28
CA GLN A 53 -4.70 -10.26 0.25
C GLN A 53 -3.17 -10.39 0.27
N LYS A 54 -2.44 -9.50 -0.40
CA LYS A 54 -0.97 -9.46 -0.37
C LYS A 54 -0.44 -9.09 1.02
N SER A 55 -1.12 -8.22 1.74
CA SER A 55 -0.72 -7.76 3.08
C SER A 55 -1.01 -8.81 4.18
N VAL A 56 -1.99 -9.68 3.97
CA VAL A 56 -2.33 -10.75 4.92
C VAL A 56 -1.44 -11.95 4.68
N ALA A 57 -0.49 -12.19 5.60
CA ALA A 57 0.23 -13.47 5.61
C ALA A 57 -0.78 -14.59 5.90
N TYR A 58 -0.93 -15.52 4.95
CA TYR A 58 -1.68 -16.76 5.16
C TYR A 58 -1.01 -17.61 6.23
N GLY A 59 -1.28 -17.30 7.52
CA GLY A 59 -0.99 -18.21 8.60
C GLY A 59 -1.99 -19.36 8.57
N LYS A 60 -1.56 -20.57 8.99
CA LYS A 60 -2.50 -21.67 9.26
C LYS A 60 -3.58 -21.09 10.20
N ARG A 61 -4.84 -21.17 9.79
CA ARG A 61 -5.96 -20.83 10.67
C ARG A 61 -5.79 -21.59 11.96
N THR A 62 -5.92 -20.93 13.10
CA THR A 62 -6.01 -21.63 14.40
C THR A 62 -7.15 -22.64 14.28
N LYS A 63 -7.07 -23.76 14.99
CA LYS A 63 -8.15 -24.79 15.00
C LYS A 63 -9.52 -24.19 15.32
N THR A 64 -9.56 -23.05 16.00
CA THR A 64 -10.75 -22.30 16.41
C THR A 64 -11.27 -21.32 15.33
N GLY A 65 -10.56 -21.11 14.21
CA GLY A 65 -10.94 -20.16 13.18
C GLY A 65 -10.80 -18.68 13.58
N ILE A 66 -10.39 -18.38 14.80
CA ILE A 66 -10.28 -17.02 15.35
C ILE A 66 -9.07 -16.33 14.72
N VAL A 67 -9.28 -15.13 14.19
CA VAL A 67 -8.21 -14.26 13.70
C VAL A 67 -7.93 -13.21 14.77
N HIS A 68 -6.75 -13.26 15.36
CA HIS A 68 -6.33 -12.32 16.42
C HIS A 68 -6.08 -10.92 15.87
N THR A 69 -6.38 -9.90 16.68
CA THR A 69 -6.45 -8.48 16.29
C THR A 69 -5.19 -7.97 15.61
N LEU A 70 -4.02 -8.22 16.19
CA LEU A 70 -2.71 -7.75 15.70
C LEU A 70 -1.99 -8.73 14.78
N SER A 71 -2.63 -9.84 14.41
CA SER A 71 -2.01 -10.86 13.56
C SER A 71 -1.68 -10.31 12.17
N GLY A 72 -0.41 -10.34 11.80
CA GLY A 72 0.09 -9.83 10.52
C GLY A 72 0.67 -8.41 10.55
N PHE A 73 0.47 -7.66 11.65
CA PHE A 73 0.99 -6.30 11.81
C PHE A 73 2.36 -6.23 12.52
N LEU A 74 2.75 -7.27 13.28
CA LEU A 74 3.97 -7.24 14.07
C LEU A 74 5.19 -7.75 13.30
N TYR A 75 6.30 -7.03 13.46
CA TYR A 75 7.59 -7.32 12.85
C TYR A 75 8.70 -7.27 13.91
N CYS A 76 9.70 -8.12 13.74
CA CYS A 76 10.89 -8.12 14.58
C CYS A 76 11.80 -6.94 14.22
N ALA A 77 12.31 -6.20 15.22
CA ALA A 77 13.19 -5.06 15.00
C ALA A 77 14.56 -5.47 14.44
N ASP A 78 15.04 -6.68 14.76
CA ASP A 78 16.40 -7.12 14.41
C ASP A 78 16.46 -7.76 13.02
N CYS A 79 15.53 -8.71 12.71
CA CYS A 79 15.54 -9.44 11.44
C CYS A 79 14.46 -8.99 10.44
N GLY A 80 13.55 -8.08 10.82
CA GLY A 80 12.45 -7.63 9.96
C GLY A 80 11.37 -8.68 9.66
N CYS A 81 11.52 -9.90 10.14
CA CYS A 81 10.56 -10.97 9.89
C CYS A 81 9.24 -10.72 10.63
N LYS A 82 8.13 -11.17 10.03
CA LYS A 82 6.81 -11.13 10.69
C LYS A 82 6.81 -11.99 11.95
N MET A 83 6.27 -11.45 13.02
CA MET A 83 6.05 -12.20 14.26
C MET A 83 4.83 -13.10 14.10
N ARG A 84 4.92 -14.30 14.69
CA ARG A 84 3.88 -15.32 14.64
C ARG A 84 3.25 -15.50 15.98
N LEU A 85 1.93 -15.63 16.00
CA LEU A 85 1.18 -15.95 17.20
C LEU A 85 1.43 -17.40 17.58
N PHE A 86 1.73 -17.61 18.85
CA PHE A 86 1.90 -18.90 19.48
C PHE A 86 1.18 -18.93 20.82
N GLY A 87 0.56 -20.04 21.15
CA GLY A 87 -0.16 -20.20 22.43
C GLY A 87 -1.49 -20.91 22.26
N GLY A 88 -2.29 -20.84 23.30
CA GLY A 88 -3.59 -21.47 23.39
C GLY A 88 -4.22 -21.24 24.75
N ILE A 89 -5.26 -21.99 25.06
CA ILE A 89 -5.92 -21.98 26.37
C ILE A 89 -5.12 -22.86 27.33
N VAL A 90 -4.65 -22.26 28.43
CA VAL A 90 -3.92 -22.96 29.51
C VAL A 90 -4.67 -22.68 30.81
N LYS A 91 -5.19 -23.73 31.45
CA LYS A 91 -6.00 -23.63 32.69
C LYS A 91 -7.13 -22.62 32.51
N ASP A 92 -7.94 -22.77 31.47
CA ASP A 92 -9.11 -21.96 31.11
C ASP A 92 -8.82 -20.47 30.86
N LYS A 93 -7.55 -20.10 30.72
CA LYS A 93 -7.12 -18.75 30.41
C LYS A 93 -6.38 -18.69 29.06
N PRO A 94 -6.73 -17.78 28.15
CA PRO A 94 -6.00 -17.61 26.91
C PRO A 94 -4.59 -17.09 27.20
N ARG A 95 -3.58 -17.78 26.68
CA ARG A 95 -2.17 -17.36 26.77
C ARG A 95 -1.56 -17.37 25.39
N TYR A 96 -1.62 -16.22 24.75
CA TYR A 96 -1.04 -16.02 23.43
C TYR A 96 0.16 -15.08 23.49
N THR A 97 1.19 -15.42 22.72
CA THR A 97 2.41 -14.63 22.58
C THR A 97 2.79 -14.50 21.11
N PHE A 98 3.22 -13.32 20.71
CA PHE A 98 3.84 -13.12 19.41
C PHE A 98 5.34 -13.38 19.52
N ASN A 99 5.86 -14.25 18.68
CA ASN A 99 7.25 -14.65 18.64
C ASN A 99 7.84 -14.37 17.26
N CYS A 100 9.16 -14.01 17.22
CA CYS A 100 9.86 -13.82 15.97
C CYS A 100 9.81 -15.08 15.10
N GLY A 101 9.36 -14.95 13.85
CA GLY A 101 9.19 -16.07 12.93
C GLY A 101 10.50 -16.78 12.58
N ASP A 102 11.58 -16.03 12.40
CA ASP A 102 12.90 -16.57 12.06
C ASP A 102 13.57 -17.23 13.27
N HIS A 103 13.42 -16.64 14.47
CA HIS A 103 13.89 -17.30 15.67
C HIS A 103 13.18 -18.66 15.91
N MET A 104 11.87 -18.72 15.67
CA MET A 104 11.12 -19.98 15.80
C MET A 104 11.52 -21.04 14.77
N ARG A 105 11.99 -20.61 13.58
CA ARG A 105 12.36 -21.53 12.49
C ARG A 105 13.82 -21.95 12.53
N PHE A 106 14.72 -21.01 12.82
CA PHE A 106 16.17 -21.18 12.68
C PHE A 106 16.94 -20.99 14.00
N GLY A 107 16.25 -20.68 15.10
CA GLY A 107 16.86 -20.50 16.42
C GLY A 107 17.75 -19.27 16.52
N LYS A 108 18.70 -19.33 17.46
CA LYS A 108 19.62 -18.24 17.78
C LYS A 108 20.64 -17.91 16.66
N ALA A 109 20.78 -18.79 15.67
CA ALA A 109 21.69 -18.58 14.55
C ALA A 109 21.30 -17.40 13.67
N VAL A 110 20.00 -17.09 13.58
CA VAL A 110 19.47 -16.04 12.70
C VAL A 110 18.95 -14.84 13.48
N CYS A 111 18.28 -15.04 14.61
CA CYS A 111 17.71 -13.96 15.40
C CYS A 111 17.60 -14.35 16.87
N PHE A 112 17.66 -13.34 17.76
CA PHE A 112 17.40 -13.56 19.19
C PHE A 112 15.91 -13.79 19.47
N SER A 113 15.59 -14.30 20.68
CA SER A 113 14.21 -14.53 21.07
C SER A 113 13.47 -13.22 21.33
N HIS A 114 12.66 -12.81 20.38
CA HIS A 114 11.70 -11.71 20.53
C HIS A 114 10.32 -12.30 20.77
N CYS A 115 9.81 -12.14 21.97
CA CYS A 115 8.45 -12.57 22.31
C CYS A 115 7.71 -11.48 23.08
N ILE A 116 6.43 -11.26 22.79
CA ILE A 116 5.57 -10.34 23.52
C ILE A 116 4.19 -10.95 23.70
N ARG A 117 3.58 -10.77 24.88
CA ARG A 117 2.21 -11.24 25.12
C ARG A 117 1.22 -10.40 24.33
N GLU A 118 0.19 -11.05 23.80
CA GLU A 118 -0.84 -10.42 23.00
C GLU A 118 -1.53 -9.28 23.74
N ASN A 119 -2.04 -9.55 24.94
CA ASN A 119 -2.74 -8.55 25.75
C ASN A 119 -1.86 -7.31 26.08
N VAL A 120 -0.55 -7.51 26.25
CA VAL A 120 0.37 -6.40 26.55
C VAL A 120 0.53 -5.49 25.33
N ILE A 121 0.74 -6.07 24.15
CA ILE A 121 0.92 -5.26 22.92
C ILE A 121 -0.41 -4.62 22.48
N GLU A 122 -1.55 -5.28 22.66
CA GLU A 122 -2.86 -4.71 22.37
C GLU A 122 -3.15 -3.48 23.24
N ASN A 123 -2.86 -3.56 24.56
CA ASN A 123 -3.01 -2.42 25.44
C ASN A 123 -2.09 -1.25 25.07
N ILE A 124 -0.82 -1.53 24.73
CA ILE A 124 0.13 -0.49 24.31
C ILE A 124 -0.37 0.21 23.04
N VAL A 125 -0.82 -0.55 22.06
CA VAL A 125 -1.33 0.01 20.79
C VAL A 125 -2.62 0.80 21.03
N LEU A 126 -3.54 0.30 21.85
CA LEU A 126 -4.78 1.00 22.18
C LEU A 126 -4.52 2.31 22.93
N ASP A 127 -3.61 2.31 23.90
CA ASP A 127 -3.25 3.50 24.65
C ASP A 127 -2.56 4.56 23.76
N ASP A 128 -1.74 4.13 22.82
CA ASP A 128 -1.11 5.01 21.85
C ASP A 128 -2.14 5.65 20.89
N ILE A 129 -3.05 4.84 20.35
CA ILE A 129 -4.17 5.33 19.51
C ILE A 129 -5.03 6.33 20.27
N ARG A 130 -5.42 6.02 21.53
CA ARG A 130 -6.22 6.94 22.37
C ARG A 130 -5.48 8.25 22.67
N THR A 131 -4.19 8.17 22.94
CA THR A 131 -3.35 9.35 23.18
C THR A 131 -3.30 10.24 21.94
N MET A 132 -3.15 9.67 20.76
CA MET A 132 -3.20 10.43 19.50
C MET A 132 -4.60 10.99 19.24
N ALA A 133 -5.64 10.21 19.45
CA ALA A 133 -7.03 10.65 19.28
C ALA A 133 -7.36 11.81 20.20
N SER A 134 -6.94 11.76 21.48
CA SER A 134 -7.18 12.85 22.45
C SER A 134 -6.54 14.16 22.02
N ARG A 135 -5.35 14.12 21.44
CA ARG A 135 -4.66 15.32 20.93
C ARG A 135 -5.39 15.94 19.75
N ILE A 136 -5.82 15.09 18.79
CA ILE A 136 -6.59 15.57 17.63
C ILE A 136 -7.93 16.18 18.05
N VAL A 137 -8.57 15.65 19.08
CA VAL A 137 -9.83 16.21 19.60
C VAL A 137 -9.60 17.56 20.29
N LEU A 138 -8.44 17.75 20.95
CA LEU A 138 -8.12 19.00 21.67
C LEU A 138 -7.64 20.10 20.71
N ASP A 139 -6.92 19.78 19.64
CA ASP A 139 -6.25 20.76 18.76
C ASP A 139 -6.34 20.36 17.27
N GLU A 140 -7.55 20.10 16.78
CA GLU A 140 -7.76 19.64 15.40
C GLU A 140 -7.24 20.63 14.35
N GLU A 141 -7.47 21.93 14.59
CA GLU A 141 -7.06 22.97 13.64
C GLU A 141 -5.54 23.15 13.61
N ALA A 142 -4.88 23.09 14.77
CA ALA A 142 -3.42 23.18 14.85
C ALA A 142 -2.73 21.97 14.20
N ILE A 143 -3.24 20.77 14.42
CA ILE A 143 -2.67 19.54 13.82
C ILE A 143 -2.95 19.47 12.32
N LYS A 144 -4.13 19.92 11.87
CA LYS A 144 -4.42 20.04 10.43
C LYS A 144 -3.52 21.09 9.77
N SER A 145 -3.31 22.25 10.39
CA SER A 145 -2.45 23.28 9.84
C SER A 145 -0.98 22.81 9.78
N GLU A 146 -0.47 22.21 10.84
CA GLU A 146 0.91 21.70 10.90
C GLU A 146 1.16 20.54 9.92
N TYR A 147 0.20 19.61 9.78
CA TYR A 147 0.26 18.56 8.76
C TYR A 147 0.16 19.13 7.34
N LEU A 148 -0.74 20.09 7.12
CA LEU A 148 -0.90 20.77 5.85
C LEU A 148 0.31 21.65 5.53
N GLU A 149 0.89 22.38 6.47
CA GLU A 149 2.08 23.19 6.27
C GLU A 149 3.30 22.33 5.92
N HIS A 150 3.55 21.26 6.64
CA HIS A 150 4.73 20.42 6.40
C HIS A 150 4.63 19.59 5.11
N ASN A 151 3.46 19.08 4.76
CA ASN A 151 3.25 18.31 3.53
C ASN A 151 2.68 19.15 2.37
N ALA A 152 1.93 20.23 2.65
CA ALA A 152 1.31 21.04 1.62
C ALA A 152 2.28 22.02 0.98
N GLU A 153 3.31 22.52 1.66
CA GLU A 153 4.31 23.36 1.00
C GLU A 153 5.11 22.55 -0.03
N LEU A 154 5.52 21.34 0.32
CA LEU A 154 6.23 20.44 -0.59
C LEU A 154 5.29 19.91 -1.69
N ALA A 155 4.11 19.42 -1.30
CA ALA A 155 3.13 18.89 -2.25
C ALA A 155 2.51 19.97 -3.15
N ASN A 156 2.21 21.17 -2.63
CA ASN A 156 1.66 22.26 -3.44
C ASN A 156 2.71 22.85 -4.39
N LYS A 157 3.98 22.96 -3.98
CA LYS A 157 5.07 23.34 -4.88
C LYS A 157 5.25 22.28 -5.97
N ALA A 158 5.30 21.01 -5.61
CA ALA A 158 5.42 19.91 -6.57
C ALA A 158 4.24 19.86 -7.56
N VAL A 159 3.00 19.92 -7.07
CA VAL A 159 1.80 19.94 -7.91
C VAL A 159 1.74 21.19 -8.80
N LYS A 160 2.11 22.37 -8.28
CA LYS A 160 2.15 23.61 -9.09
C LYS A 160 3.21 23.53 -10.18
N THR A 161 4.38 22.96 -9.89
CA THR A 161 5.44 22.73 -10.86
C THR A 161 5.00 21.70 -11.90
N ALA A 162 4.46 20.56 -11.46
CA ALA A 162 3.93 19.53 -12.34
C ALA A 162 2.80 20.03 -13.25
N LYS A 163 1.87 20.87 -12.76
CA LYS A 163 0.83 21.51 -13.59
C LYS A 163 1.40 22.48 -14.61
N LYS A 164 2.48 23.22 -14.28
CA LYS A 164 3.18 24.09 -15.25
C LYS A 164 3.87 23.26 -16.35
N GLU A 165 4.57 22.19 -15.96
CA GLU A 165 5.22 21.29 -16.91
C GLU A 165 4.21 20.61 -17.82
N LEU A 166 3.08 20.16 -17.29
CA LEU A 166 1.99 19.57 -18.06
C LEU A 166 1.45 20.54 -19.10
N ALA A 167 1.21 21.80 -18.70
CA ALA A 167 0.73 22.84 -19.64
C ALA A 167 1.76 23.18 -20.74
N ALA A 168 3.06 23.19 -20.39
CA ALA A 168 4.12 23.43 -21.38
C ALA A 168 4.23 22.28 -22.39
N LYS A 169 4.18 21.02 -21.90
CA LYS A 169 4.23 19.83 -22.76
C LYS A 169 2.98 19.71 -23.64
N GLN A 170 1.82 20.05 -23.13
CA GLN A 170 0.59 20.08 -23.93
C GLN A 170 0.67 21.09 -25.06
N ARG A 171 1.15 22.32 -24.79
CA ARG A 171 1.38 23.34 -25.85
C ARG A 171 2.36 22.82 -26.90
N ARG A 172 3.42 22.14 -26.49
CA ARG A 172 4.39 21.56 -27.42
C ARG A 172 3.77 20.48 -28.32
N ILE A 173 2.90 19.66 -27.81
CA ILE A 173 2.13 18.67 -28.61
C ILE A 173 1.24 19.38 -29.63
N ASP A 174 0.57 20.45 -29.22
CA ASP A 174 -0.29 21.23 -30.12
C ASP A 174 0.54 21.90 -31.26
N GLU A 175 1.72 22.45 -30.93
CA GLU A 175 2.67 22.98 -31.94
C GLU A 175 3.16 21.88 -32.90
N LEU A 176 3.53 20.71 -32.38
CA LEU A 176 3.96 19.56 -33.20
C LEU A 176 2.84 19.09 -34.14
N SER A 177 1.60 19.09 -33.68
CA SER A 177 0.44 18.75 -34.52
C SER A 177 0.30 19.71 -35.70
N LEU A 178 0.47 21.01 -35.46
CA LEU A 178 0.46 22.02 -36.53
C LEU A 178 1.64 21.85 -37.51
N LEU A 179 2.83 21.53 -36.99
CA LEU A 179 4.00 21.28 -37.83
C LEU A 179 3.86 20.03 -38.71
N ILE A 180 3.26 18.95 -38.17
CA ILE A 180 2.95 17.74 -38.90
C ILE A 180 1.95 18.03 -40.02
N GLN A 181 0.90 18.81 -39.72
CA GLN A 181 -0.09 19.22 -40.70
C GLN A 181 0.55 20.07 -41.84
N ALA A 182 1.35 21.07 -41.48
CA ALA A 182 2.05 21.90 -42.46
C ALA A 182 3.02 21.10 -43.34
N ALA A 183 3.78 20.16 -42.77
CA ALA A 183 4.66 19.27 -43.49
C ALA A 183 3.90 18.36 -44.49
N TYR A 184 2.71 17.91 -44.09
CA TYR A 184 1.84 17.12 -44.95
C TYR A 184 1.27 17.95 -46.12
N GLU A 185 0.82 19.21 -45.86
CA GLU A 185 0.33 20.13 -46.86
C GLU A 185 1.43 20.48 -47.88
N ASP A 186 2.65 20.77 -47.42
CA ASP A 186 3.80 21.04 -48.28
C ASP A 186 4.22 19.86 -49.16
N LYS A 187 4.04 18.61 -48.64
CA LYS A 187 4.20 17.39 -49.42
C LYS A 187 3.18 17.31 -50.54
N VAL A 188 1.90 17.60 -50.27
CA VAL A 188 0.81 17.50 -51.25
C VAL A 188 0.97 18.56 -52.36
N ILE A 189 1.45 19.75 -52.01
CA ILE A 189 1.68 20.87 -52.95
C ILE A 189 2.98 20.68 -53.76
N GLY A 190 3.86 19.76 -53.35
CA GLY A 190 5.13 19.47 -54.03
C GLY A 190 6.24 20.50 -53.78
N LYS A 191 6.14 21.32 -52.74
CA LYS A 191 7.14 22.34 -52.36
C LYS A 191 8.42 21.76 -51.80
N VAL A 192 8.32 20.59 -51.13
CA VAL A 192 9.43 19.91 -50.44
C VAL A 192 9.52 18.49 -50.94
N PRO A 193 10.73 17.94 -51.13
CA PRO A 193 10.90 16.52 -51.53
C PRO A 193 10.26 15.56 -50.53
N GLU A 194 9.53 14.57 -51.04
CA GLU A 194 8.75 13.61 -50.23
C GLU A 194 9.57 12.94 -49.11
N LYS A 195 10.82 12.59 -49.41
CA LYS A 195 11.72 11.92 -48.43
C LYS A 195 12.02 12.80 -47.22
N ILE A 196 12.11 14.13 -47.42
CA ILE A 196 12.36 15.09 -46.33
C ILE A 196 11.10 15.26 -45.50
N CYS A 197 9.92 15.38 -46.11
CA CYS A 197 8.64 15.50 -45.43
C CYS A 197 8.37 14.27 -44.56
N ILE A 198 8.61 13.04 -45.06
CA ILE A 198 8.42 11.81 -44.30
C ILE A 198 9.33 11.78 -43.07
N GLY A 199 10.62 12.11 -43.22
CA GLY A 199 11.56 12.16 -42.10
C GLY A 199 11.22 13.19 -41.01
N LEU A 200 10.64 14.36 -41.43
CA LEU A 200 10.15 15.36 -40.48
C LEU A 200 8.90 14.89 -39.73
N ILE A 201 7.95 14.29 -40.43
CA ILE A 201 6.73 13.75 -39.83
C ILE A 201 7.08 12.65 -38.83
N GLU A 202 7.94 11.71 -39.20
CA GLU A 202 8.40 10.62 -38.28
C GLU A 202 9.07 11.19 -37.02
N LYS A 203 9.94 12.20 -37.17
CA LYS A 203 10.60 12.86 -36.04
C LYS A 203 9.59 13.55 -35.12
N TYR A 204 8.65 14.31 -35.67
CA TYR A 204 7.64 15.02 -34.89
C TYR A 204 6.64 14.07 -34.24
N SER A 205 6.26 12.99 -34.90
CA SER A 205 5.42 11.94 -34.28
C SER A 205 6.12 11.24 -33.12
N ALA A 206 7.40 10.90 -33.28
CA ALA A 206 8.17 10.27 -32.18
C ALA A 206 8.31 11.22 -30.97
N GLU A 207 8.52 12.54 -31.20
CA GLU A 207 8.54 13.54 -30.14
C GLU A 207 7.17 13.67 -29.47
N GLN A 208 6.09 13.63 -30.22
CA GLN A 208 4.71 13.68 -29.71
C GLN A 208 4.37 12.48 -28.83
N ASP A 209 4.75 11.26 -29.24
CA ASP A 209 4.55 10.04 -28.49
C ASP A 209 5.33 10.06 -27.16
N ALA A 210 6.58 10.53 -27.18
CA ALA A 210 7.39 10.68 -25.97
C ALA A 210 6.76 11.67 -24.99
N LEU A 211 6.31 12.84 -25.46
CA LEU A 211 5.65 13.85 -24.64
C LEU A 211 4.32 13.37 -24.07
N THR A 212 3.56 12.58 -24.84
CA THR A 212 2.30 11.99 -24.38
C THR A 212 2.53 11.02 -23.22
N SER A 213 3.54 10.16 -23.31
CA SER A 213 3.93 9.26 -22.22
C SER A 213 4.35 10.01 -20.96
N GLU A 214 5.09 11.12 -21.13
CA GLU A 214 5.48 11.95 -19.99
C GLU A 214 4.29 12.68 -19.35
N ILE A 215 3.34 13.14 -20.14
CA ILE A 215 2.09 13.75 -19.65
C ILE A 215 1.28 12.76 -18.81
N GLU A 216 1.15 11.50 -19.25
CA GLU A 216 0.46 10.47 -18.50
C GLU A 216 1.14 10.21 -17.15
N ARG A 217 2.49 10.16 -17.12
CA ARG A 217 3.24 10.02 -15.87
C ARG A 217 2.98 11.19 -14.91
N ILE A 218 3.05 12.43 -15.40
CA ILE A 218 2.81 13.63 -14.58
C ILE A 218 1.36 13.65 -14.07
N LYS A 219 0.36 13.30 -14.88
CA LYS A 219 -1.04 13.19 -14.46
C LYS A 219 -1.20 12.17 -13.33
N LYS A 220 -0.53 11.04 -13.42
CA LYS A 220 -0.55 10.01 -12.39
C LYS A 220 0.07 10.50 -11.07
N GLU A 221 1.19 11.19 -11.12
CA GLU A 221 1.85 11.80 -9.96
C GLU A 221 0.94 12.86 -9.27
N ILE A 222 0.23 13.67 -10.04
CA ILE A 222 -0.73 14.65 -9.51
C ILE A 222 -1.90 13.94 -8.81
N THR A 223 -2.49 12.91 -9.41
CA THR A 223 -3.61 12.16 -8.82
C THR A 223 -3.19 11.41 -7.56
N GLU A 224 -2.01 10.82 -7.52
CA GLU A 224 -1.45 10.18 -6.32
C GLU A 224 -1.25 11.19 -5.17
N THR A 225 -0.85 12.41 -5.47
CA THR A 225 -0.67 13.48 -4.47
C THR A 225 -2.02 14.00 -3.95
N GLU A 226 -3.03 14.11 -4.81
CA GLU A 226 -4.39 14.54 -4.42
C GLU A 226 -5.12 13.44 -3.60
N THR A 227 -4.95 12.17 -3.93
CA THR A 227 -5.48 11.04 -3.13
C THR A 227 -4.84 10.96 -1.74
N THR A 228 -3.59 11.37 -1.60
CA THR A 228 -2.91 11.41 -0.30
C THR A 228 -3.54 12.45 0.65
N LYS A 229 -4.06 13.57 0.14
CA LYS A 229 -4.79 14.57 0.95
C LYS A 229 -6.13 14.03 1.47
N GLN A 230 -6.91 13.38 0.62
CA GLN A 230 -8.18 12.76 1.04
C GLN A 230 -7.97 11.65 2.05
N SER A 231 -6.89 10.88 1.93
CA SER A 231 -6.56 9.82 2.89
C SER A 231 -6.23 10.36 4.28
N ALA A 232 -5.71 11.60 4.39
CA ALA A 232 -5.42 12.22 5.68
C ALA A 232 -6.69 12.61 6.45
N ASP A 233 -7.67 13.18 5.78
CA ASP A 233 -8.96 13.51 6.40
C ASP A 233 -9.72 12.26 6.83
N ASP A 234 -9.68 11.20 6.04
CA ASP A 234 -10.25 9.90 6.36
C ASP A 234 -9.57 9.27 7.59
N PHE A 235 -8.23 9.36 7.66
CA PHE A 235 -7.46 8.88 8.81
C PHE A 235 -7.81 9.63 10.10
N ILE A 236 -7.88 10.96 10.07
CA ILE A 236 -8.28 11.79 11.21
C ILE A 236 -9.69 11.43 11.66
N ARG A 237 -10.60 11.21 10.73
CA ARG A 237 -11.98 10.80 11.02
C ARG A 237 -12.04 9.43 11.72
N GLU A 238 -11.27 8.45 11.22
CA GLU A 238 -11.19 7.13 11.85
C GLU A 238 -10.53 7.18 13.23
N LEU A 239 -9.48 8.00 13.38
CA LEU A 239 -8.81 8.17 14.67
C LEU A 239 -9.73 8.78 15.73
N LYS A 240 -10.58 9.76 15.36
CA LYS A 240 -11.60 10.33 16.26
C LYS A 240 -12.61 9.30 16.75
N LYS A 241 -13.03 8.36 15.90
CA LYS A 241 -13.93 7.27 16.31
C LYS A 241 -13.30 6.37 17.38
N CYS A 242 -11.97 6.26 17.36
CA CYS A 242 -11.23 5.40 18.28
C CYS A 242 -11.03 6.01 19.67
N TYR A 243 -11.34 7.30 19.88
CA TYR A 243 -11.09 7.99 21.16
C TYR A 243 -11.76 7.31 22.36
N HIS A 244 -12.99 6.85 22.22
CA HIS A 244 -13.74 6.15 23.27
C HIS A 244 -13.79 4.62 23.09
N ALA A 245 -12.99 4.06 22.21
CA ALA A 245 -13.02 2.61 21.96
C ALA A 245 -12.60 1.82 23.21
N PRO A 246 -13.42 0.88 23.73
CA PRO A 246 -13.09 0.10 24.92
C PRO A 246 -11.96 -0.91 24.66
N GLU A 247 -11.92 -1.47 23.46
CA GLU A 247 -10.99 -2.51 23.05
C GLU A 247 -10.44 -2.22 21.65
N LEU A 248 -9.24 -2.77 21.38
CA LEU A 248 -8.62 -2.68 20.07
C LEU A 248 -9.32 -3.64 19.10
N THR A 249 -9.90 -3.10 18.03
CA THR A 249 -10.51 -3.92 16.98
C THR A 249 -9.56 -4.09 15.79
N ARG A 250 -9.74 -5.20 15.05
CA ARG A 250 -8.94 -5.44 13.85
C ARG A 250 -9.18 -4.40 12.75
N GLU A 251 -10.39 -3.85 12.69
CA GLU A 251 -10.75 -2.78 11.75
C GLU A 251 -9.95 -1.49 12.03
N MET A 252 -9.83 -1.10 13.32
CA MET A 252 -8.99 0.01 13.74
C MET A 252 -7.53 -0.20 13.32
N CYS A 253 -7.00 -1.41 13.53
CA CYS A 253 -5.63 -1.73 13.12
C CYS A 253 -5.46 -1.60 11.60
N TYR A 254 -6.43 -2.11 10.82
CA TYR A 254 -6.38 -1.97 9.35
C TYR A 254 -6.55 -0.53 8.87
N ALA A 255 -7.34 0.28 9.54
CA ALA A 255 -7.54 1.67 9.16
C ALA A 255 -6.30 2.53 9.46
N LEU A 256 -5.67 2.32 10.61
CA LEU A 256 -4.68 3.25 11.17
C LEU A 256 -3.23 2.76 11.03
N ILE A 257 -2.96 1.45 11.21
CA ILE A 257 -1.60 0.91 11.38
C ILE A 257 -1.08 0.30 10.08
N ASP A 258 0.15 0.65 9.71
CA ASP A 258 0.90 -0.04 8.66
C ASP A 258 1.63 -1.26 9.25
N ARG A 259 2.47 -1.03 10.25
CA ARG A 259 3.25 -2.08 10.92
C ARG A 259 3.62 -1.70 12.35
N ILE A 260 3.94 -2.70 13.16
CA ILE A 260 4.44 -2.54 14.52
C ILE A 260 5.77 -3.26 14.63
N ILE A 261 6.82 -2.54 15.00
CA ILE A 261 8.18 -3.07 15.12
C ILE A 261 8.49 -3.33 16.59
N VAL A 262 8.79 -4.57 16.92
CA VAL A 262 8.98 -5.03 18.30
C VAL A 262 10.44 -5.37 18.54
N GLY A 263 11.10 -4.63 19.43
CA GLY A 263 12.48 -4.86 19.84
C GLY A 263 12.67 -6.06 20.79
N ALA A 264 13.91 -6.33 21.17
CA ALA A 264 14.24 -7.39 22.10
C ALA A 264 13.63 -7.16 23.48
N ALA A 265 13.36 -8.25 24.19
CA ALA A 265 12.95 -8.15 25.60
C ALA A 265 14.11 -7.56 26.43
N PRO A 266 13.84 -6.62 27.34
CA PRO A 266 14.89 -6.03 28.16
C PRO A 266 15.54 -7.07 29.07
N LYS A 267 16.87 -7.02 29.21
CA LYS A 267 17.62 -7.95 30.07
C LYS A 267 17.39 -7.69 31.56
N LYS A 268 17.04 -6.45 31.94
CA LYS A 268 16.74 -6.08 33.33
C LYS A 268 15.24 -5.95 33.53
N LYS A 269 14.72 -6.49 34.64
CA LYS A 269 13.30 -6.36 35.03
C LYS A 269 12.99 -4.88 35.25
N GLY A 270 12.01 -4.32 34.55
CA GLY A 270 11.65 -2.91 34.64
C GLY A 270 12.33 -1.99 33.61
N ALA A 271 13.20 -2.50 32.75
CA ALA A 271 13.73 -1.70 31.65
C ALA A 271 12.74 -1.65 30.48
N ASP A 272 12.73 -0.50 29.78
CA ASP A 272 11.80 -0.24 28.69
C ASP A 272 12.11 -1.10 27.46
N ARG A 273 11.05 -1.55 26.80
CA ARG A 273 11.14 -2.27 25.55
C ARG A 273 10.85 -1.33 24.39
N ARG A 274 11.67 -1.35 23.37
CA ARG A 274 11.43 -0.60 22.15
C ARG A 274 10.26 -1.22 21.38
N ILE A 275 9.20 -0.44 21.18
CA ILE A 275 8.06 -0.77 20.33
C ILE A 275 7.78 0.47 19.49
N ASP A 276 7.93 0.34 18.17
CA ASP A 276 7.69 1.42 17.24
C ASP A 276 6.39 1.11 16.47
N ILE A 277 5.38 1.93 16.60
CA ILE A 277 4.11 1.80 15.86
C ILE A 277 4.20 2.72 14.65
N VAL A 278 4.15 2.14 13.46
CA VAL A 278 4.16 2.85 12.19
C VAL A 278 2.72 2.96 11.70
N TYR A 279 2.21 4.17 11.64
CA TYR A 279 0.88 4.45 11.12
C TYR A 279 0.91 4.62 9.61
N LYS A 280 -0.22 4.38 8.93
CA LYS A 280 -0.35 4.51 7.46
C LYS A 280 -0.10 5.94 6.99
N ILE A 281 -0.44 6.92 7.82
CA ILE A 281 -0.16 8.32 7.57
C ILE A 281 0.87 8.79 8.59
N ASN A 282 1.94 9.38 8.08
CA ASN A 282 3.06 9.81 8.91
C ASN A 282 2.75 11.15 9.59
N ILE A 283 1.88 11.10 10.62
CA ILE A 283 1.66 12.22 11.55
C ILE A 283 2.78 12.24 12.62
N SER A 284 3.62 11.21 12.67
CA SER A 284 4.66 11.05 13.68
C SER A 284 5.83 12.04 13.57
N SER A 285 5.97 12.80 12.48
CA SER A 285 6.89 13.94 12.42
C SER A 285 6.45 15.06 13.37
N VAL A 286 5.15 15.17 13.60
CA VAL A 286 4.49 16.14 14.50
C VAL A 286 4.36 15.60 15.92
N LEU A 287 4.28 14.26 16.07
CA LEU A 287 3.99 13.60 17.34
C LEU A 287 5.14 12.68 17.80
N ARG A 288 6.40 13.11 17.73
CA ARG A 288 7.53 12.33 18.27
C ARG A 288 7.37 12.11 19.77
N TYR A 289 6.91 10.91 20.14
CA TYR A 289 6.96 10.42 21.51
C TYR A 289 7.91 9.24 21.65
N LYS A 290 8.89 9.42 22.51
CA LYS A 290 9.61 8.30 23.12
C LYS A 290 8.76 7.79 24.26
N PHE A 291 8.17 6.61 24.15
CA PHE A 291 7.61 5.94 25.31
C PHE A 291 8.71 5.66 26.31
N ARG A 292 8.70 6.44 27.39
CA ARG A 292 9.30 6.06 28.66
C ARG A 292 8.21 5.38 29.48
N LYS A 293 8.26 4.05 29.59
CA LYS A 293 7.84 3.28 30.79
C LYS A 293 8.34 1.86 30.67
#